data_20dc673a27c1e4a0614e1ba94a56cd96
#
_entry.id   20dc673a27c1e4a0614e1ba94a56cd96
#
_cell.length_a   1.000
_cell.length_b   1.000
_cell.length_c   1.000
_cell.angle_alpha   90.00
_cell.angle_beta   90.00
_cell.angle_gamma   90.00
#
_symmetry.space_group_name_H-M   'P 1'
#
loop_
_entity.id
_entity.type
_entity.pdbx_description
1 polymer ?
#
loop_
_entity_poly.entity_id
_entity_poly.type
_entity_poly.pdbx_seq_one_letter_code
_entity_poly.pdbx_strand_id
1 'polypeptide(L)'
;FTELSKENVIDLAIKAEQTIFKDTSGADCTVCTHGGIIEYDKQGGFKKINSPNDFTLIILNSGQTHTTSVTVSKVKDFKENNEEKFLSLCEKEDVLITNIKEAFRKNDLKVIGKSMSENQNYLEEIGISNDKIREMIMLVKNYAYGSKITGAGDGGCIIALADVTNLDDAMKNLQVKNYECFSVKIDSRGLDTF
;
A
#
# COMPACT_ATOMS: atom_id res chain seq x y z
N PHE A 1 4.95 -35.94 5.51
CA PHE A 1 4.78 -34.63 4.86
C PHE A 1 5.94 -33.76 5.34
N THR A 2 6.80 -33.31 4.41
CA THR A 2 7.90 -32.38 4.75
C THR A 2 7.28 -30.99 4.84
N GLU A 3 7.41 -30.34 5.99
CA GLU A 3 7.03 -28.92 6.13
C GLU A 3 7.83 -28.08 5.13
N LEU A 4 7.15 -27.26 4.34
CA LEU A 4 7.81 -26.33 3.44
C LEU A 4 8.34 -25.14 4.24
N SER A 5 9.58 -24.74 3.99
CA SER A 5 10.08 -23.49 4.55
C SER A 5 9.33 -22.29 3.99
N LYS A 6 9.33 -21.15 4.72
CA LYS A 6 8.70 -19.92 4.24
C LYS A 6 9.25 -19.47 2.90
N GLU A 7 10.54 -19.66 2.65
CA GLU A 7 11.20 -19.36 1.37
C GLU A 7 10.63 -20.21 0.24
N ASN A 8 10.46 -21.51 0.47
CA ASN A 8 9.86 -22.42 -0.52
C ASN A 8 8.40 -22.03 -0.82
N VAL A 9 7.65 -21.57 0.20
CA VAL A 9 6.28 -21.09 0.01
C VAL A 9 6.26 -19.82 -0.84
N ILE A 10 7.15 -18.86 -0.58
CA ILE A 10 7.26 -17.63 -1.36
C ILE A 10 7.60 -17.96 -2.82
N ASP A 11 8.59 -18.81 -3.07
CA ASP A 11 8.99 -19.20 -4.42
C ASP A 11 7.85 -19.87 -5.20
N LEU A 12 7.07 -20.73 -4.54
CA LEU A 12 5.90 -21.36 -5.14
C LEU A 12 4.79 -20.34 -5.41
N ALA A 13 4.53 -19.43 -4.47
CA ALA A 13 3.51 -18.40 -4.61
C ALA A 13 3.86 -17.42 -5.76
N ILE A 14 5.11 -16.99 -5.86
CA ILE A 14 5.58 -16.13 -6.95
C ILE A 14 5.45 -16.85 -8.30
N LYS A 15 5.85 -18.11 -8.39
CA LYS A 15 5.67 -18.92 -9.61
C LYS A 15 4.21 -19.06 -10.01
N ALA A 16 3.32 -19.28 -9.04
CA ALA A 16 1.88 -19.33 -9.29
C ALA A 16 1.35 -17.99 -9.79
N GLU A 17 1.74 -16.88 -9.17
CA GLU A 17 1.36 -15.53 -9.58
C GLU A 17 1.87 -15.20 -10.99
N GLN A 18 3.08 -15.61 -11.34
CA GLN A 18 3.67 -15.42 -12.67
C GLN A 18 2.89 -16.12 -13.80
N THR A 19 2.06 -17.12 -13.49
CA THR A 19 1.17 -17.71 -14.49
C THR A 19 0.09 -16.76 -14.98
N ILE A 20 -0.26 -15.75 -14.15
CA ILE A 20 -1.28 -14.74 -14.42
C ILE A 20 -0.61 -13.39 -14.74
N PHE A 21 0.38 -12.98 -13.95
CA PHE A 21 1.12 -11.72 -14.05
C PHE A 21 2.61 -11.99 -14.20
N LYS A 22 3.10 -12.05 -15.43
CA LYS A 22 4.52 -12.39 -15.72
C LYS A 22 5.52 -11.48 -15.01
N ASP A 23 5.18 -10.21 -14.83
CA ASP A 23 6.05 -9.18 -14.27
C ASP A 23 5.78 -8.91 -12.77
N THR A 24 5.18 -9.88 -12.05
CA THR A 24 4.93 -9.70 -10.61
C THR A 24 6.20 -9.33 -9.86
N SER A 25 6.07 -8.44 -8.87
CA SER A 25 7.19 -8.06 -8.01
C SER A 25 7.54 -9.15 -6.99
N GLY A 26 6.56 -9.94 -6.55
CA GLY A 26 6.67 -10.88 -5.44
C GLY A 26 6.53 -10.23 -4.04
N ALA A 27 6.29 -8.92 -3.98
CA ALA A 27 6.16 -8.20 -2.71
C ALA A 27 4.99 -8.70 -1.86
N ASP A 28 3.84 -8.93 -2.50
CA ASP A 28 2.62 -9.41 -1.83
C ASP A 28 2.83 -10.81 -1.26
N CYS A 29 3.40 -11.74 -2.06
CA CYS A 29 3.75 -13.08 -1.59
C CYS A 29 4.70 -13.03 -0.38
N THR A 30 5.69 -12.14 -0.42
CA THR A 30 6.69 -11.97 0.63
C THR A 30 6.06 -11.43 1.91
N VAL A 31 5.28 -10.35 1.84
CA VAL A 31 4.68 -9.75 3.04
C VAL A 31 3.60 -10.64 3.66
N CYS A 32 2.80 -11.32 2.84
CA CYS A 32 1.80 -12.26 3.36
C CYS A 32 2.45 -13.44 4.08
N THR A 33 3.59 -13.93 3.58
CA THR A 33 4.30 -15.05 4.20
C THR A 33 5.02 -14.65 5.49
N HIS A 34 5.62 -13.47 5.53
CA HIS A 34 6.41 -13.04 6.69
C HIS A 34 5.63 -12.21 7.72
N GLY A 35 4.55 -11.56 7.30
CA GLY A 35 3.78 -10.63 8.12
C GLY A 35 4.53 -9.33 8.46
N GLY A 36 3.83 -8.43 9.12
CA GLY A 36 4.37 -7.15 9.58
C GLY A 36 4.48 -6.11 8.47
N ILE A 37 5.45 -5.22 8.63
CA ILE A 37 5.82 -4.21 7.65
C ILE A 37 7.18 -4.57 7.09
N ILE A 38 7.32 -4.57 5.79
CA ILE A 38 8.57 -4.89 5.11
C ILE A 38 9.01 -3.75 4.20
N GLU A 39 10.30 -3.52 4.14
CA GLU A 39 10.98 -2.87 3.04
C GLU A 39 11.30 -3.95 2.02
N TYR A 40 10.84 -3.80 0.79
CA TYR A 40 11.00 -4.80 -0.25
C TYR A 40 11.75 -4.23 -1.45
N ASP A 41 12.73 -4.97 -1.91
CA ASP A 41 13.44 -4.71 -3.16
C ASP A 41 13.48 -5.99 -4.01
N LYS A 42 13.11 -5.90 -5.28
CA LYS A 42 13.00 -7.07 -6.16
C LYS A 42 14.32 -7.84 -6.32
N GLN A 43 15.45 -7.17 -6.21
CA GLN A 43 16.80 -7.76 -6.33
C GLN A 43 17.45 -7.99 -4.97
N GLY A 44 17.20 -7.09 -4.02
CA GLY A 44 17.77 -7.09 -2.68
C GLY A 44 17.00 -7.91 -1.65
N GLY A 45 15.81 -8.42 -2.00
CA GLY A 45 14.93 -9.15 -1.07
C GLY A 45 14.14 -8.24 -0.15
N PHE A 46 13.98 -8.62 1.11
CA PHE A 46 13.18 -7.83 2.06
C PHE A 46 13.88 -7.63 3.40
N LYS A 47 13.46 -6.58 4.11
CA LYS A 47 13.83 -6.32 5.50
C LYS A 47 12.59 -6.01 6.31
N LYS A 48 12.41 -6.64 7.47
CA LYS A 48 11.34 -6.25 8.39
C LYS A 48 11.64 -4.88 9.00
N ILE A 49 10.63 -4.02 9.01
CA ILE A 49 10.66 -2.74 9.70
C ILE A 49 10.06 -2.94 11.07
N ASN A 50 10.83 -2.63 12.14
CA ASN A 50 10.28 -2.59 13.48
C ASN A 50 9.29 -1.45 13.57
N SER A 51 8.03 -1.81 13.74
CA SER A 51 6.94 -0.87 13.98
C SER A 51 6.45 -1.06 15.40
N PRO A 52 6.21 0.01 16.15
CA PRO A 52 5.45 -0.08 17.37
C PRO A 52 4.03 -0.52 17.03
N ASN A 53 3.52 -1.40 17.83
CA ASN A 53 2.63 -2.46 17.43
C ASN A 53 1.15 -2.13 17.20
N ASP A 54 0.67 -0.89 17.36
CA ASP A 54 -0.77 -0.66 17.40
C ASP A 54 -1.23 0.56 16.58
N PHE A 55 -1.10 0.48 15.28
CA PHE A 55 -1.87 1.36 14.42
C PHE A 55 -2.95 0.60 13.65
N THR A 56 -4.03 1.30 13.39
CA THR A 56 -5.18 0.78 12.64
C THR A 56 -5.20 1.42 11.27
N LEU A 57 -5.46 0.62 10.27
CA LEU A 57 -5.72 1.10 8.90
C LEU A 57 -7.22 1.00 8.62
N ILE A 58 -7.75 2.00 7.92
CA ILE A 58 -9.03 1.94 7.24
C ILE A 58 -8.77 1.58 5.79
N ILE A 59 -9.41 0.54 5.30
CA ILE A 59 -9.41 0.14 3.89
C ILE A 59 -10.75 0.55 3.31
N LEU A 60 -10.74 1.33 2.23
CA LEU A 60 -11.94 1.66 1.44
C LEU A 60 -11.81 1.05 0.06
N ASN A 61 -12.88 0.39 -0.39
CA ASN A 61 -13.01 -0.12 -1.75
C ASN A 61 -13.81 0.85 -2.62
N SER A 62 -13.25 1.22 -3.76
CA SER A 62 -13.93 2.09 -4.73
C SER A 62 -15.10 1.41 -5.44
N GLY A 63 -15.15 0.08 -5.41
CA GLY A 63 -16.07 -0.72 -6.21
C GLY A 63 -15.76 -0.71 -7.71
N GLN A 64 -14.69 -0.03 -8.12
CA GLN A 64 -14.26 0.02 -9.52
C GLN A 64 -13.21 -1.06 -9.79
N THR A 65 -13.50 -1.88 -10.80
CA THR A 65 -12.52 -2.85 -11.30
C THR A 65 -11.46 -2.11 -12.13
N HIS A 66 -10.22 -2.50 -11.97
CA HIS A 66 -9.11 -2.01 -12.77
C HIS A 66 -8.29 -3.19 -13.28
N THR A 67 -7.60 -2.99 -14.39
CA THR A 67 -6.69 -3.99 -14.92
C THR A 67 -5.27 -3.54 -14.64
N THR A 68 -4.55 -4.26 -13.79
CA THR A 68 -3.16 -3.94 -13.38
C THR A 68 -2.26 -3.67 -14.59
N SER A 69 -2.38 -4.45 -15.67
CA SER A 69 -1.59 -4.24 -16.88
C SER A 69 -1.85 -2.89 -17.56
N VAL A 70 -3.08 -2.39 -17.52
CA VAL A 70 -3.43 -1.06 -18.08
C VAL A 70 -2.80 0.03 -17.23
N THR A 71 -2.87 -0.07 -15.92
CA THR A 71 -2.26 0.92 -15.01
C THR A 71 -0.73 0.92 -15.15
N VAL A 72 -0.11 -0.26 -15.25
CA VAL A 72 1.33 -0.38 -15.50
C VAL A 72 1.72 0.24 -16.84
N SER A 73 0.89 0.07 -17.90
CA SER A 73 1.13 0.75 -19.18
C SER A 73 1.10 2.27 -19.04
N LYS A 74 0.12 2.84 -18.32
CA LYS A 74 0.07 4.29 -18.05
C LYS A 74 1.34 4.81 -17.38
N VAL A 75 1.88 4.07 -16.41
CA VAL A 75 3.14 4.45 -15.74
C VAL A 75 4.32 4.41 -16.71
N LYS A 76 4.38 3.40 -17.60
CA LYS A 76 5.41 3.32 -18.65
C LYS A 76 5.31 4.50 -19.61
N ASP A 77 4.10 4.79 -20.10
CA ASP A 77 3.84 5.92 -21.00
C ASP A 77 4.20 7.26 -20.34
N PHE A 78 3.88 7.42 -19.04
CA PHE A 78 4.27 8.62 -18.29
C PHE A 78 5.79 8.75 -18.22
N LYS A 79 6.50 7.67 -17.89
CA LYS A 79 7.96 7.63 -17.83
C LYS A 79 8.59 7.99 -19.18
N GLU A 80 8.11 7.42 -20.28
CA GLU A 80 8.64 7.65 -21.64
C GLU A 80 8.42 9.10 -22.09
N ASN A 81 7.29 9.70 -21.74
CA ASN A 81 6.95 11.07 -22.16
C ASN A 81 7.43 12.16 -21.18
N ASN A 82 7.84 11.80 -19.95
CA ASN A 82 8.19 12.73 -18.87
C ASN A 82 9.37 12.21 -18.05
N GLU A 83 10.45 11.75 -18.68
CA GLU A 83 11.53 11.02 -18.01
C GLU A 83 12.15 11.79 -16.83
N GLU A 84 12.49 13.07 -17.03
CA GLU A 84 13.06 13.90 -15.96
C GLU A 84 12.13 14.02 -14.76
N LYS A 85 10.84 14.22 -15.02
CA LYS A 85 9.82 14.32 -13.97
C LYS A 85 9.66 12.98 -13.24
N PHE A 86 9.64 11.88 -13.99
CA PHE A 86 9.55 10.53 -13.41
C PHE A 86 10.74 10.24 -12.50
N LEU A 87 11.96 10.53 -12.94
CA LEU A 87 13.18 10.35 -12.13
C LEU A 87 13.15 11.22 -10.87
N SER A 88 12.73 12.48 -10.99
CA SER A 88 12.56 13.37 -9.82
C SER A 88 11.53 12.83 -8.82
N LEU A 89 10.44 12.21 -9.27
CA LEU A 89 9.46 11.57 -8.39
C LEU A 89 10.07 10.34 -7.69
N CYS A 90 10.89 9.55 -8.39
CA CYS A 90 11.59 8.42 -7.79
C CYS A 90 12.56 8.87 -6.69
N GLU A 91 13.36 9.92 -6.94
CA GLU A 91 14.26 10.49 -5.91
C GLU A 91 13.51 10.98 -4.68
N LYS A 92 12.37 11.65 -4.88
CA LYS A 92 11.51 12.09 -3.76
C LYS A 92 10.94 10.90 -3.00
N GLU A 93 10.56 9.82 -3.69
CA GLU A 93 10.07 8.60 -3.06
C GLU A 93 11.16 7.93 -2.21
N ASP A 94 12.40 7.88 -2.64
CA ASP A 94 13.53 7.35 -1.86
C ASP A 94 13.72 8.13 -0.55
N VAL A 95 13.60 9.46 -0.59
CA VAL A 95 13.62 10.31 0.62
C VAL A 95 12.41 9.99 1.51
N LEU A 96 11.24 9.81 0.92
CA LEU A 96 10.01 9.49 1.64
C LEU A 96 10.13 8.13 2.36
N ILE A 97 10.65 7.11 1.69
CA ILE A 97 10.90 5.77 2.26
C ILE A 97 11.86 5.88 3.46
N THR A 98 12.91 6.68 3.34
CA THR A 98 13.86 6.89 4.44
C THR A 98 13.18 7.54 5.65
N ASN A 99 12.38 8.58 5.43
CA ASN A 99 11.65 9.28 6.47
C ASN A 99 10.61 8.38 7.15
N ILE A 100 9.88 7.59 6.38
CA ILE A 100 8.83 6.71 6.93
C ILE A 100 9.44 5.57 7.79
N LYS A 101 10.62 5.04 7.40
CA LYS A 101 11.33 4.04 8.21
C LYS A 101 11.71 4.60 9.58
N GLU A 102 12.17 5.83 9.64
CA GLU A 102 12.50 6.50 10.90
C GLU A 102 11.24 6.83 11.71
N ALA A 103 10.16 7.25 11.04
CA ALA A 103 8.87 7.50 11.68
C ALA A 103 8.27 6.22 12.30
N PHE A 104 8.41 5.08 11.65
CA PHE A 104 8.01 3.79 12.24
C PHE A 104 8.80 3.47 13.50
N ARG A 105 10.12 3.68 13.52
CA ARG A 105 10.94 3.46 14.72
C ARG A 105 10.53 4.35 15.89
N LYS A 106 10.11 5.58 15.62
CA LYS A 106 9.71 6.58 16.61
C LYS A 106 8.23 6.52 16.97
N ASN A 107 7.43 5.67 16.34
CA ASN A 107 5.98 5.65 16.45
C ASN A 107 5.33 7.02 16.12
N ASP A 108 5.86 7.71 15.13
CA ASP A 108 5.31 8.99 14.72
C ASP A 108 4.24 8.80 13.64
N LEU A 109 3.01 8.51 14.08
CA LEU A 109 1.87 8.29 13.19
C LEU A 109 1.56 9.50 12.30
N LYS A 110 1.85 10.71 12.78
CA LYS A 110 1.63 11.94 11.99
C LYS A 110 2.59 12.01 10.81
N VAL A 111 3.86 11.70 11.03
CA VAL A 111 4.85 11.67 9.95
C VAL A 111 4.56 10.52 8.98
N ILE A 112 4.16 9.33 9.48
CA ILE A 112 3.76 8.21 8.64
C ILE A 112 2.58 8.61 7.74
N GLY A 113 1.51 9.16 8.32
CA GLY A 113 0.33 9.58 7.57
C GLY A 113 0.63 10.70 6.56
N LYS A 114 1.44 11.69 6.95
CA LYS A 114 1.91 12.73 6.02
C LYS A 114 2.65 12.12 4.84
N SER A 115 3.55 11.18 5.08
CA SER A 115 4.30 10.49 4.03
C SER A 115 3.39 9.69 3.10
N MET A 116 2.35 9.03 3.64
CA MET A 116 1.33 8.37 2.82
C MET A 116 0.63 9.36 1.88
N SER A 117 0.23 10.52 2.40
CA SER A 117 -0.44 11.55 1.59
C SER A 117 0.48 12.17 0.54
N GLU A 118 1.76 12.31 0.84
CA GLU A 118 2.76 12.80 -0.10
C GLU A 118 3.03 11.78 -1.21
N ASN A 119 3.15 10.49 -0.91
CA ASN A 119 3.18 9.44 -1.91
C ASN A 119 1.93 9.45 -2.79
N GLN A 120 0.73 9.66 -2.21
CA GLN A 120 -0.51 9.82 -2.97
C GLN A 120 -0.41 10.94 -4.01
N ASN A 121 0.18 12.08 -3.67
CA ASN A 121 0.38 13.18 -4.62
C ASN A 121 1.28 12.76 -5.79
N TYR A 122 2.34 11.97 -5.54
CA TYR A 122 3.18 11.44 -6.62
C TYR A 122 2.43 10.49 -7.54
N LEU A 123 1.58 9.62 -6.97
CA LEU A 123 0.73 8.70 -7.74
C LEU A 123 -0.31 9.46 -8.58
N GLU A 124 -0.82 10.59 -8.09
CA GLU A 124 -1.70 11.48 -8.86
C GLU A 124 -0.95 12.17 -10.01
N GLU A 125 0.28 12.62 -9.78
CA GLU A 125 1.12 13.21 -10.84
C GLU A 125 1.45 12.21 -11.95
N ILE A 126 1.62 10.93 -11.61
CA ILE A 126 1.82 9.84 -12.57
C ILE A 126 0.52 9.52 -13.35
N GLY A 127 -0.65 9.89 -12.81
CA GLY A 127 -1.93 9.70 -13.47
C GLY A 127 -2.61 8.35 -13.18
N ILE A 128 -2.28 7.71 -12.04
CA ILE A 128 -2.90 6.45 -11.59
C ILE A 128 -3.93 6.64 -10.48
N SER A 129 -4.41 7.88 -10.31
CA SER A 129 -5.54 8.23 -9.45
C SER A 129 -6.71 8.74 -10.30
N ASN A 130 -7.93 8.34 -9.95
CA ASN A 130 -9.14 8.77 -10.62
C ASN A 130 -10.05 9.57 -9.66
N ASP A 131 -11.16 10.11 -10.17
CA ASP A 131 -12.09 10.94 -9.38
C ASP A 131 -12.65 10.19 -8.17
N LYS A 132 -12.91 8.88 -8.33
CA LYS A 132 -13.43 8.07 -7.22
C LYS A 132 -12.40 7.89 -6.10
N ILE A 133 -11.15 7.67 -6.47
CA ILE A 133 -10.03 7.61 -5.50
C ILE A 133 -9.88 8.95 -4.80
N ARG A 134 -9.89 10.07 -5.51
CA ARG A 134 -9.82 11.41 -4.92
C ARG A 134 -10.96 11.69 -3.96
N GLU A 135 -12.19 11.29 -4.33
CA GLU A 135 -13.36 11.38 -3.44
C GLU A 135 -13.12 10.61 -2.14
N MET A 136 -12.63 9.35 -2.23
CA MET A 136 -12.37 8.51 -1.06
C MET A 136 -11.27 9.09 -0.16
N ILE A 137 -10.18 9.62 -0.72
CA ILE A 137 -9.11 10.32 0.00
C ILE A 137 -9.69 11.50 0.79
N MET A 138 -10.56 12.30 0.16
CA MET A 138 -11.20 13.43 0.82
C MET A 138 -12.15 13.02 1.94
N LEU A 139 -12.85 11.90 1.78
CA LEU A 139 -13.77 11.38 2.81
C LEU A 139 -13.05 10.96 4.09
N VAL A 140 -11.86 10.34 3.98
CA VAL A 140 -11.12 9.86 5.16
C VAL A 140 -10.22 10.93 5.78
N LYS A 141 -10.05 12.09 5.13
CA LYS A 141 -9.08 13.13 5.53
C LYS A 141 -9.21 13.59 6.98
N ASN A 142 -10.45 13.67 7.50
CA ASN A 142 -10.70 14.14 8.87
C ASN A 142 -10.60 13.03 9.93
N TYR A 143 -10.39 11.78 9.51
CA TYR A 143 -10.39 10.59 10.36
C TYR A 143 -9.05 9.85 10.35
N ALA A 144 -8.09 10.34 9.57
CA ALA A 144 -6.81 9.68 9.38
C ALA A 144 -5.65 10.67 9.38
N TYR A 145 -4.49 10.21 9.80
CA TYR A 145 -3.24 10.95 9.70
C TYR A 145 -2.79 11.15 8.25
N GLY A 146 -3.23 10.26 7.36
CA GLY A 146 -2.98 10.31 5.93
C GLY A 146 -3.51 9.07 5.22
N SER A 147 -3.59 9.14 3.91
CA SER A 147 -4.16 8.06 3.09
C SER A 147 -3.53 8.03 1.69
N LYS A 148 -3.58 6.86 1.06
CA LYS A 148 -3.06 6.64 -0.28
C LYS A 148 -3.70 5.44 -0.97
N ILE A 149 -3.53 5.36 -2.28
CA ILE A 149 -3.81 4.15 -3.06
C ILE A 149 -3.00 2.97 -2.52
N THR A 150 -3.62 1.78 -2.49
CA THR A 150 -2.92 0.51 -2.34
C THR A 150 -3.10 -0.32 -3.61
N GLY A 151 -2.05 -1.07 -3.98
CA GLY A 151 -1.99 -1.79 -5.26
C GLY A 151 -1.66 -0.88 -6.45
N ALA A 152 -2.11 -1.27 -7.65
CA ALA A 152 -1.73 -0.61 -8.90
C ALA A 152 -2.34 0.79 -9.09
N GLY A 153 -3.47 1.09 -8.46
CA GLY A 153 -4.19 2.34 -8.66
C GLY A 153 -5.25 2.27 -9.77
N ASP A 154 -5.81 3.42 -10.14
CA ASP A 154 -6.86 3.59 -11.16
C ASP A 154 -8.20 2.89 -10.82
N GLY A 155 -8.40 2.54 -9.56
CA GLY A 155 -9.52 1.83 -8.96
C GLY A 155 -9.06 1.03 -7.74
N GLY A 156 -9.83 0.01 -7.35
CA GLY A 156 -9.53 -0.83 -6.20
C GLY A 156 -9.63 -0.08 -4.88
N CYS A 157 -8.65 -0.25 -4.00
CA CYS A 157 -8.72 0.25 -2.63
C CYS A 157 -7.75 1.41 -2.36
N ILE A 158 -8.12 2.21 -1.35
CA ILE A 158 -7.19 3.07 -0.63
C ILE A 158 -6.96 2.52 0.77
N ILE A 159 -5.82 2.86 1.35
CA ILE A 159 -5.53 2.67 2.78
C ILE A 159 -5.39 4.04 3.44
N ALA A 160 -5.93 4.17 4.66
CA ALA A 160 -5.79 5.36 5.48
C ALA A 160 -5.29 4.98 6.87
N LEU A 161 -4.28 5.69 7.38
CA LEU A 161 -3.77 5.49 8.73
C LEU A 161 -4.73 6.16 9.71
N ALA A 162 -5.54 5.38 10.38
CA ALA A 162 -6.63 5.89 11.22
C ALA A 162 -6.12 6.67 12.43
N ASP A 163 -6.80 7.77 12.75
CA ASP A 163 -6.80 8.31 14.09
C ASP A 163 -7.80 7.51 14.92
N VAL A 164 -7.31 6.67 15.81
CA VAL A 164 -8.15 5.74 16.59
C VAL A 164 -9.16 6.46 17.48
N THR A 165 -8.95 7.74 17.80
CA THR A 165 -9.90 8.53 18.58
C THR A 165 -11.19 8.83 17.81
N ASN A 166 -11.15 8.77 16.49
CA ASN A 166 -12.25 9.08 15.59
C ASN A 166 -12.69 7.86 14.74
N LEU A 167 -12.17 6.67 15.05
CA LEU A 167 -12.37 5.48 14.20
C LEU A 167 -13.84 5.08 14.06
N ASP A 168 -14.59 5.06 15.16
CA ASP A 168 -16.02 4.67 15.16
C ASP A 168 -16.87 5.64 14.32
N ASP A 169 -16.59 6.93 14.43
CA ASP A 169 -17.28 7.96 13.65
C ASP A 169 -16.91 7.88 12.17
N ALA A 170 -15.64 7.58 11.87
CA ALA A 170 -15.19 7.34 10.50
C ALA A 170 -15.96 6.16 9.89
N MET A 171 -15.96 5.00 10.56
CA MET A 171 -16.61 3.79 10.05
C MET A 171 -18.11 3.99 9.84
N LYS A 172 -18.82 4.63 10.79
CA LYS A 172 -20.25 4.96 10.63
C LYS A 172 -20.51 5.86 9.43
N ASN A 173 -19.69 6.91 9.26
CA ASN A 173 -19.86 7.88 8.17
C ASN A 173 -19.62 7.23 6.80
N LEU A 174 -18.63 6.37 6.68
CA LEU A 174 -18.31 5.65 5.45
C LEU A 174 -19.42 4.63 5.08
N GLN A 175 -19.96 3.92 6.07
CA GLN A 175 -21.10 2.99 5.88
C GLN A 175 -22.38 3.72 5.44
N VAL A 176 -22.70 4.87 6.04
CA VAL A 176 -23.85 5.69 5.62
C VAL A 176 -23.72 6.13 4.17
N LYS A 177 -22.50 6.32 3.67
CA LYS A 177 -22.23 6.67 2.27
C LYS A 177 -22.12 5.45 1.33
N ASN A 178 -22.47 4.25 1.82
CA ASN A 178 -22.43 2.98 1.10
C ASN A 178 -21.05 2.60 0.54
N TYR A 179 -19.97 2.99 1.25
CA TYR A 179 -18.64 2.49 0.93
C TYR A 179 -18.40 1.14 1.60
N GLU A 180 -17.89 0.19 0.85
CA GLU A 180 -17.34 -1.02 1.43
C GLU A 180 -16.02 -0.64 2.14
N CYS A 181 -16.00 -0.76 3.47
CA CYS A 181 -14.88 -0.33 4.29
C CYS A 181 -14.61 -1.29 5.44
N PHE A 182 -13.34 -1.40 5.81
CA PHE A 182 -12.86 -2.27 6.87
C PHE A 182 -11.84 -1.52 7.73
N SER A 183 -11.88 -1.74 9.05
CA SER A 183 -10.78 -1.36 9.93
C SER A 183 -9.95 -2.60 10.24
N VAL A 184 -8.64 -2.51 10.04
CA VAL A 184 -7.73 -3.66 10.16
C VAL A 184 -6.47 -3.27 10.94
N LYS A 185 -5.88 -4.25 11.60
CA LYS A 185 -4.53 -4.18 12.19
C LYS A 185 -3.55 -4.99 11.34
N ILE A 186 -2.29 -4.64 11.39
CA ILE A 186 -1.23 -5.40 10.72
C ILE A 186 -1.03 -6.73 11.45
N ASP A 187 -1.11 -7.85 10.73
CA ASP A 187 -0.69 -9.15 11.25
C ASP A 187 0.84 -9.25 11.20
N SER A 188 1.47 -9.36 12.37
CA SER A 188 2.93 -9.43 12.49
C SER A 188 3.51 -10.83 12.24
N ARG A 189 2.67 -11.88 12.24
CA ARG A 189 3.08 -13.28 12.17
C ARG A 189 3.26 -13.77 10.74
N GLY A 190 2.36 -13.32 9.84
CA GLY A 190 2.27 -13.81 8.48
C GLY A 190 1.71 -15.23 8.43
N LEU A 191 2.22 -16.05 7.50
CA LEU A 191 1.77 -17.41 7.33
C LEU A 191 2.09 -18.28 8.55
N ASP A 192 1.04 -18.85 9.16
CA ASP A 192 1.18 -19.93 10.14
C ASP A 192 1.27 -21.27 9.38
N THR A 193 2.30 -22.05 9.67
CA THR A 193 2.41 -23.45 9.19
C THR A 193 1.59 -24.34 10.11
N PHE A 194 0.69 -25.13 9.55
CA PHE A 194 -0.12 -26.12 10.25
C PHE A 194 0.58 -27.46 10.29
#